data_5b5ad9dec41369b97fe4f8a92ba957d4
#
_entry.id   5b5ad9dec41369b97fe4f8a92ba957d4
#
_cell.length_a   1.000
_cell.length_b   1.000
_cell.length_c   1.000
_cell.angle_alpha   90.00
_cell.angle_beta   90.00
_cell.angle_gamma   90.00
#
_symmetry.space_group_name_H-M   'P 1'
#
loop_
_entity.id
_entity.type
_entity.pdbx_description
1 polymer ?
#
loop_
_entity_poly.entity_id
_entity_poly.type
_entity_poly.pdbx_seq_one_letter_code
_entity_poly.pdbx_strand_id
1 'polypeptide(L)'
;MEKLIDLLSRAVGDAFAAAGYPAENGRVTVSNRPDLCEFQCNGAMPTAKLAHKAPLQIASEVAEKLRDCPAFSAAEAVAPGFLNLRVREDYLAAHLEQLRGQEKLARLGAPTGRRVVLDYGGPNVAKPLHVGHLRPAIIGESIKRIYRYFGDEVIGDIHLGDWGLQMGLVIAELQERKPELPYFDPDFTGEYPAEAPCTVGELEELYPFASGKSKEDPAFAAKAHAITAQLQAHQRGYYALWQRILAISVADLKKNYENLNVTFDVWKGESDAEAYIPPMLERLNAMGLLKDSDGAKVIEVAEEGDRKEMPPCIMVKRDGATLYATTDLATIVQRMEDYHPDKILYVTDKRQSLHFEQVFRAARKSGIAPQTTELQHIGFGTMNGKDGKPFKTRAGGVMRLETLIADVTDYVTSKIKENQTVSDDELPQTAKCIAMAALKYGDLSNMPTKDYVFDLDRFSSFEGNTGPYILYTIVRIKSILAKYGKPVSPAQLLSACSAEQKQLMLVLSRMADALWSAYRDSAPNTICAYIYELATAANKFYHDVKICLLYTSDAADDKA
;
A
#
# COMPACT_ATOMS: atom_id res chain seq x y z
N MET A 1 12.73 -12.51 -17.28
CA MET A 1 13.99 -12.75 -16.58
C MET A 1 13.75 -13.67 -15.39
N GLU A 2 14.75 -14.43 -14.93
CA GLU A 2 14.66 -15.27 -13.74
C GLU A 2 15.42 -14.62 -12.58
N LYS A 3 15.05 -14.97 -11.38
CA LYS A 3 15.75 -14.53 -10.16
C LYS A 3 17.12 -15.22 -10.06
N LEU A 4 18.11 -14.52 -9.51
CA LEU A 4 19.41 -15.13 -9.26
C LEU A 4 19.28 -16.42 -8.45
N ILE A 5 18.47 -16.40 -7.39
CA ILE A 5 18.29 -17.56 -6.51
C ILE A 5 17.67 -18.77 -7.22
N ASP A 6 16.79 -18.54 -8.21
CA ASP A 6 16.19 -19.63 -9.00
C ASP A 6 17.21 -20.23 -9.98
N LEU A 7 18.05 -19.38 -10.59
CA LEU A 7 19.15 -19.83 -11.43
C LEU A 7 20.16 -20.68 -10.65
N LEU A 8 20.54 -20.22 -9.45
CA LEU A 8 21.43 -20.96 -8.56
C LEU A 8 20.78 -22.27 -8.08
N SER A 9 19.50 -22.25 -7.75
CA SER A 9 18.76 -23.45 -7.34
C SER A 9 18.70 -24.50 -8.46
N ARG A 10 18.53 -24.06 -9.70
CA ARG A 10 18.58 -24.95 -10.86
C ARG A 10 19.96 -25.59 -11.00
N ALA A 11 21.02 -24.80 -10.96
CA ALA A 11 22.38 -25.31 -11.06
C ALA A 11 22.71 -26.34 -9.97
N VAL A 12 22.26 -26.10 -8.74
CA VAL A 12 22.43 -27.04 -7.63
C VAL A 12 21.53 -28.27 -7.82
N GLY A 13 20.30 -28.10 -8.31
CA GLY A 13 19.40 -29.22 -8.65
C GLY A 13 19.98 -30.15 -9.72
N ASP A 14 20.57 -29.57 -10.77
CA ASP A 14 21.29 -30.33 -11.81
C ASP A 14 22.46 -31.13 -11.22
N ALA A 15 23.17 -30.54 -10.24
CA ALA A 15 24.27 -31.25 -9.54
C ALA A 15 23.75 -32.39 -8.64
N PHE A 16 22.59 -32.23 -7.98
CA PHE A 16 21.90 -33.31 -7.26
C PHE A 16 21.53 -34.43 -8.22
N ALA A 17 20.93 -34.10 -9.36
CA ALA A 17 20.58 -35.10 -10.38
C ALA A 17 21.82 -35.84 -10.92
N ALA A 18 22.90 -35.11 -11.22
CA ALA A 18 24.17 -35.68 -11.67
C ALA A 18 24.87 -36.58 -10.62
N ALA A 19 24.53 -36.37 -9.34
CA ALA A 19 24.97 -37.24 -8.24
C ALA A 19 24.00 -38.41 -7.96
N GLY A 20 22.91 -38.54 -8.73
CA GLY A 20 21.90 -39.58 -8.57
C GLY A 20 20.85 -39.29 -7.50
N TYR A 21 20.62 -38.02 -7.16
CA TYR A 21 19.67 -37.57 -6.16
C TYR A 21 18.55 -36.73 -6.77
N PRO A 22 17.40 -36.56 -6.08
CA PRO A 22 16.29 -35.74 -6.58
C PRO A 22 16.69 -34.26 -6.76
N ALA A 23 16.47 -33.73 -7.97
CA ALA A 23 16.83 -32.34 -8.32
C ALA A 23 16.09 -31.28 -7.48
N GLU A 24 14.86 -31.58 -7.03
CA GLU A 24 14.06 -30.70 -6.19
C GLU A 24 14.71 -30.38 -4.84
N ASN A 25 15.66 -31.20 -4.39
CA ASN A 25 16.45 -30.95 -3.18
C ASN A 25 17.55 -29.90 -3.39
N GLY A 26 17.78 -29.44 -4.62
CA GLY A 26 18.75 -28.39 -4.95
C GLY A 26 18.32 -26.95 -4.59
N ARG A 27 17.26 -26.76 -3.82
CA ARG A 27 16.77 -25.43 -3.45
C ARG A 27 17.81 -24.65 -2.64
N VAL A 28 18.18 -23.48 -3.16
CA VAL A 28 19.13 -22.54 -2.56
C VAL A 28 18.39 -21.47 -1.77
N THR A 29 18.96 -21.03 -0.67
CA THR A 29 18.49 -19.90 0.16
C THR A 29 19.65 -18.93 0.41
N VAL A 30 19.32 -17.66 0.69
CA VAL A 30 20.32 -16.69 1.16
C VAL A 30 20.83 -17.15 2.52
N SER A 31 22.15 -17.12 2.72
CA SER A 31 22.77 -17.55 3.98
C SER A 31 22.48 -16.57 5.12
N ASN A 32 22.16 -17.09 6.30
CA ASN A 32 22.10 -16.31 7.54
C ASN A 32 23.51 -15.99 8.11
N ARG A 33 24.56 -16.56 7.53
CA ARG A 33 25.96 -16.39 7.93
C ARG A 33 26.79 -15.92 6.72
N PRO A 34 26.64 -14.61 6.33
CA PRO A 34 27.33 -14.05 5.17
C PRO A 34 28.86 -14.08 5.30
N ASP A 35 29.37 -14.19 6.53
CA ASP A 35 30.77 -14.42 6.83
C ASP A 35 31.28 -15.78 6.31
N LEU A 36 30.44 -16.81 6.29
CA LEU A 36 30.78 -18.15 5.85
C LEU A 36 30.45 -18.37 4.35
N CYS A 37 29.29 -17.95 3.90
CA CYS A 37 28.86 -18.14 2.52
C CYS A 37 27.75 -17.13 2.17
N GLU A 38 27.53 -16.91 0.88
CA GLU A 38 26.49 -16.01 0.37
C GLU A 38 25.14 -16.71 0.28
N PHE A 39 25.17 -17.96 -0.14
CA PHE A 39 24.00 -18.82 -0.30
C PHE A 39 24.23 -20.19 0.32
N GLN A 40 23.13 -20.90 0.62
CA GLN A 40 23.19 -22.22 1.23
C GLN A 40 22.11 -23.13 0.65
N CYS A 41 22.44 -24.41 0.47
CA CYS A 41 21.46 -25.45 0.19
C CYS A 41 21.46 -26.50 1.31
N ASN A 42 20.27 -26.85 1.79
CA ASN A 42 20.07 -27.81 2.88
C ASN A 42 19.51 -29.15 2.37
N GLY A 43 19.46 -29.34 1.06
CA GLY A 43 18.83 -30.49 0.41
C GLY A 43 19.46 -31.85 0.69
N ALA A 44 20.71 -31.89 1.16
CA ALA A 44 21.35 -33.16 1.53
C ALA A 44 20.67 -33.82 2.74
N MET A 45 20.04 -33.03 3.65
CA MET A 45 19.39 -33.58 4.84
C MET A 45 18.12 -34.39 4.51
N PRO A 46 17.12 -33.88 3.74
CA PRO A 46 15.99 -34.69 3.31
C PRO A 46 16.42 -35.85 2.40
N THR A 47 17.44 -35.66 1.56
CA THR A 47 17.98 -36.70 0.67
C THR A 47 18.58 -37.86 1.43
N ALA A 48 19.20 -37.62 2.59
CA ALA A 48 19.87 -38.63 3.42
C ALA A 48 18.93 -39.78 3.82
N LYS A 49 17.66 -39.44 4.11
CA LYS A 49 16.64 -40.44 4.45
C LYS A 49 16.27 -41.34 3.28
N LEU A 50 16.25 -40.77 2.07
CA LEU A 50 15.90 -41.49 0.84
C LEU A 50 17.07 -42.34 0.34
N ALA A 51 18.30 -41.79 0.41
CA ALA A 51 19.48 -42.43 -0.10
C ALA A 51 20.20 -43.36 0.90
N HIS A 52 19.76 -43.42 2.15
CA HIS A 52 20.41 -44.17 3.25
C HIS A 52 21.91 -43.86 3.39
N LYS A 53 22.28 -42.58 3.18
CA LYS A 53 23.63 -42.06 3.30
C LYS A 53 23.72 -40.92 4.31
N ALA A 54 24.91 -40.67 4.84
CA ALA A 54 25.14 -39.51 5.72
C ALA A 54 24.92 -38.20 4.94
N PRO A 55 24.19 -37.19 5.50
CA PRO A 55 23.96 -35.93 4.81
C PRO A 55 25.22 -35.20 4.35
N LEU A 56 26.30 -35.25 5.14
CA LEU A 56 27.58 -34.65 4.77
C LEU A 56 28.22 -35.34 3.57
N GLN A 57 28.07 -36.65 3.43
CA GLN A 57 28.55 -37.40 2.27
C GLN A 57 27.80 -36.97 1.00
N ILE A 58 26.47 -36.85 1.07
CA ILE A 58 25.66 -36.38 -0.05
C ILE A 58 26.04 -34.95 -0.45
N ALA A 59 26.20 -34.05 0.55
CA ALA A 59 26.64 -32.69 0.30
C ALA A 59 28.00 -32.63 -0.38
N SER A 60 28.95 -33.54 -0.01
CA SER A 60 30.25 -33.63 -0.62
C SER A 60 30.20 -34.14 -2.07
N GLU A 61 29.36 -35.16 -2.34
CA GLU A 61 29.15 -35.69 -3.69
C GLU A 61 28.55 -34.63 -4.63
N VAL A 62 27.58 -33.81 -4.11
CA VAL A 62 26.99 -32.71 -4.87
C VAL A 62 27.96 -31.56 -5.06
N ALA A 63 28.77 -31.20 -4.04
CA ALA A 63 29.81 -30.18 -4.14
C ALA A 63 30.82 -30.51 -5.24
N GLU A 64 31.20 -31.79 -5.38
CA GLU A 64 32.11 -32.27 -6.44
C GLU A 64 31.52 -32.04 -7.85
N LYS A 65 30.19 -32.20 -8.01
CA LYS A 65 29.48 -31.92 -9.28
C LYS A 65 29.38 -30.42 -9.60
N LEU A 66 29.56 -29.56 -8.60
CA LEU A 66 29.53 -28.10 -8.76
C LEU A 66 30.91 -27.50 -9.00
N ARG A 67 32.00 -28.28 -8.96
CA ARG A 67 33.38 -27.79 -9.08
C ARG A 67 33.61 -26.94 -10.32
N ASP A 68 33.09 -27.36 -11.45
CA ASP A 68 33.24 -26.66 -12.74
C ASP A 68 32.00 -25.83 -13.12
N CYS A 69 31.06 -25.63 -12.18
CA CYS A 69 29.86 -24.84 -12.44
C CYS A 69 30.21 -23.33 -12.57
N PRO A 70 29.87 -22.69 -13.68
CA PRO A 70 30.23 -21.28 -13.92
C PRO A 70 29.56 -20.29 -12.94
N ALA A 71 28.54 -20.74 -12.23
CA ALA A 71 27.80 -19.86 -11.27
C ALA A 71 28.54 -19.69 -9.94
N PHE A 72 29.42 -20.65 -9.56
CA PHE A 72 30.03 -20.69 -8.22
C PHE A 72 31.53 -20.54 -8.26
N SER A 73 32.09 -19.72 -7.36
CA SER A 73 33.52 -19.67 -7.06
C SER A 73 33.90 -20.68 -5.99
N ALA A 74 32.95 -21.09 -5.14
CA ALA A 74 33.11 -22.14 -4.16
C ALA A 74 31.77 -22.83 -3.87
N ALA A 75 31.83 -24.16 -3.69
CA ALA A 75 30.75 -25.01 -3.20
C ALA A 75 31.35 -26.00 -2.19
N GLU A 76 31.03 -25.79 -0.90
CA GLU A 76 31.66 -26.50 0.20
C GLU A 76 30.61 -27.25 1.03
N ALA A 77 30.86 -28.56 1.24
CA ALA A 77 30.04 -29.37 2.15
C ALA A 77 30.49 -29.12 3.60
N VAL A 78 29.54 -28.73 4.44
CA VAL A 78 29.77 -28.41 5.86
C VAL A 78 28.81 -29.21 6.74
N ALA A 79 29.35 -29.74 7.85
CA ALA A 79 28.56 -30.52 8.79
C ALA A 79 27.35 -29.70 9.33
N PRO A 80 26.16 -30.32 9.51
CA PRO A 80 25.88 -31.76 9.37
C PRO A 80 25.48 -32.22 7.95
N GLY A 81 25.50 -31.36 6.94
CA GLY A 81 25.12 -31.65 5.55
C GLY A 81 24.66 -30.41 4.81
N PHE A 82 25.15 -29.23 5.22
CA PHE A 82 24.97 -27.99 4.48
C PHE A 82 25.89 -27.94 3.26
N LEU A 83 25.39 -27.34 2.19
CA LEU A 83 26.19 -26.95 1.06
C LEU A 83 26.29 -25.42 1.03
N ASN A 84 27.47 -24.91 1.40
CA ASN A 84 27.76 -23.48 1.39
C ASN A 84 28.25 -23.07 0.01
N LEU A 85 27.67 -21.99 -0.52
CA LEU A 85 27.88 -21.57 -1.90
C LEU A 85 28.36 -20.12 -1.96
N ARG A 86 29.38 -19.84 -2.79
CA ARG A 86 29.84 -18.50 -3.15
C ARG A 86 29.67 -18.32 -4.65
N VAL A 87 28.98 -17.24 -5.05
CA VAL A 87 28.75 -16.91 -6.45
C VAL A 87 30.01 -16.29 -7.06
N ARG A 88 30.29 -16.63 -8.31
CA ARG A 88 31.37 -15.98 -9.05
C ARG A 88 31.03 -14.53 -9.38
N GLU A 89 32.01 -13.66 -9.31
CA GLU A 89 31.88 -12.23 -9.52
C GLU A 89 31.47 -11.90 -10.96
N ASP A 90 32.00 -12.60 -11.96
CA ASP A 90 31.65 -12.45 -13.37
C ASP A 90 30.22 -12.93 -13.67
N TYR A 91 29.79 -14.03 -13.04
CA TYR A 91 28.41 -14.52 -13.16
C TYR A 91 27.41 -13.52 -12.57
N LEU A 92 27.74 -12.96 -11.39
CA LEU A 92 26.92 -11.94 -10.73
C LEU A 92 26.86 -10.66 -11.58
N ALA A 93 27.98 -10.20 -12.15
CA ALA A 93 28.02 -9.04 -13.03
C ALA A 93 27.17 -9.24 -14.29
N ALA A 94 27.26 -10.41 -14.93
CA ALA A 94 26.45 -10.76 -16.10
C ALA A 94 24.95 -10.78 -15.76
N HIS A 95 24.58 -11.30 -14.60
CA HIS A 95 23.18 -11.28 -14.12
C HIS A 95 22.65 -9.85 -13.91
N LEU A 96 23.43 -8.99 -13.27
CA LEU A 96 23.08 -7.58 -13.07
C LEU A 96 22.99 -6.80 -14.39
N GLU A 97 23.84 -7.13 -15.36
CA GLU A 97 23.78 -6.56 -16.71
C GLU A 97 22.46 -6.90 -17.40
N GLN A 98 21.98 -8.15 -17.27
CA GLN A 98 20.67 -8.56 -17.75
C GLN A 98 19.52 -7.81 -17.05
N LEU A 99 19.64 -7.58 -15.73
CA LEU A 99 18.66 -6.77 -14.98
C LEU A 99 18.60 -5.34 -15.51
N ARG A 100 19.75 -4.72 -15.72
CA ARG A 100 19.89 -3.35 -16.21
C ARG A 100 19.33 -3.17 -17.62
N GLY A 101 19.51 -4.16 -18.48
CA GLY A 101 19.07 -4.14 -19.89
C GLY A 101 17.57 -4.28 -20.09
N GLN A 102 16.76 -4.46 -19.05
CA GLN A 102 15.32 -4.62 -19.17
C GLN A 102 14.60 -3.28 -19.29
N GLU A 103 13.53 -3.22 -20.10
CA GLU A 103 12.65 -2.06 -20.23
C GLU A 103 12.11 -1.58 -18.88
N LYS A 104 11.65 -2.52 -18.06
CA LYS A 104 11.30 -2.30 -16.64
C LYS A 104 12.34 -2.98 -15.78
N LEU A 105 13.17 -2.18 -15.11
CA LEU A 105 14.27 -2.67 -14.28
C LEU A 105 13.78 -3.75 -13.28
N ALA A 106 14.40 -4.92 -13.34
CA ALA A 106 14.13 -6.03 -12.43
C ALA A 106 12.67 -6.56 -12.42
N ARG A 107 11.85 -6.23 -13.40
CA ARG A 107 10.51 -6.84 -13.52
C ARG A 107 10.63 -8.31 -13.95
N LEU A 108 10.05 -9.19 -13.16
CA LEU A 108 9.98 -10.62 -13.48
C LEU A 108 8.81 -10.91 -14.41
N GLY A 109 9.06 -11.71 -15.44
CA GLY A 109 8.03 -12.16 -16.37
C GLY A 109 7.55 -11.12 -17.39
N ALA A 110 6.56 -11.50 -18.18
CA ALA A 110 5.82 -10.61 -19.06
C ALA A 110 4.85 -9.72 -18.25
N PRO A 111 4.36 -8.61 -18.83
CA PRO A 111 3.26 -7.86 -18.22
C PRO A 111 2.09 -8.78 -17.91
N THR A 112 1.52 -8.62 -16.72
CA THR A 112 0.43 -9.48 -16.24
C THR A 112 -0.88 -9.22 -16.99
N GLY A 113 -1.13 -7.95 -17.36
CA GLY A 113 -2.31 -7.54 -18.13
C GLY A 113 -3.64 -7.73 -17.39
N ARG A 114 -3.61 -8.02 -16.08
CA ARG A 114 -4.84 -8.17 -15.28
C ARG A 114 -5.50 -6.82 -15.08
N ARG A 115 -6.81 -6.80 -15.06
CA ARG A 115 -7.58 -5.61 -14.67
C ARG A 115 -7.90 -5.67 -13.18
N VAL A 116 -7.46 -4.64 -12.46
CA VAL A 116 -7.58 -4.56 -11.01
C VAL A 116 -8.32 -3.29 -10.61
N VAL A 117 -9.42 -3.41 -9.88
CA VAL A 117 -10.05 -2.28 -9.19
C VAL A 117 -9.48 -2.22 -7.78
N LEU A 118 -8.94 -1.08 -7.41
CA LEU A 118 -8.34 -0.84 -6.11
C LEU A 118 -9.10 0.27 -5.40
N ASP A 119 -9.82 -0.09 -4.36
CA ASP A 119 -10.58 0.79 -3.47
C ASP A 119 -9.72 1.21 -2.29
N TYR A 120 -9.44 2.50 -2.16
CA TYR A 120 -8.61 3.02 -1.07
C TYR A 120 -8.86 4.51 -0.81
N GLY A 121 -8.56 4.94 0.41
CA GLY A 121 -8.60 6.35 0.78
C GLY A 121 -9.98 6.92 1.12
N GLY A 122 -11.08 6.19 0.87
CA GLY A 122 -12.47 6.66 0.91
C GLY A 122 -12.90 7.43 2.16
N PRO A 123 -12.84 8.78 2.17
CA PRO A 123 -13.32 9.59 3.27
C PRO A 123 -14.83 9.84 3.15
N ASN A 124 -15.45 10.17 4.27
CA ASN A 124 -16.79 10.73 4.24
C ASN A 124 -16.76 12.19 3.76
N VAL A 125 -17.66 12.54 2.87
CA VAL A 125 -17.92 13.92 2.44
C VAL A 125 -18.32 14.79 3.63
N ALA A 126 -18.02 16.07 3.59
CA ALA A 126 -18.26 17.05 4.66
C ALA A 126 -17.51 16.79 5.98
N LYS A 127 -16.44 15.98 5.92
CA LYS A 127 -15.52 15.76 7.05
C LYS A 127 -14.09 16.06 6.63
N PRO A 128 -13.27 16.67 7.51
CA PRO A 128 -11.88 16.87 7.22
C PRO A 128 -11.15 15.54 7.18
N LEU A 129 -10.10 15.46 6.35
CA LEU A 129 -9.16 14.36 6.43
C LEU A 129 -8.44 14.39 7.78
N HIS A 130 -8.43 13.28 8.46
CA HIS A 130 -7.68 13.09 9.69
C HIS A 130 -6.57 12.05 9.50
N VAL A 131 -5.70 11.93 10.49
CA VAL A 131 -4.52 11.03 10.44
C VAL A 131 -4.88 9.57 10.09
N GLY A 132 -6.09 9.12 10.39
CA GLY A 132 -6.57 7.79 10.00
C GLY A 132 -6.74 7.61 8.48
N HIS A 133 -6.86 8.70 7.71
CA HIS A 133 -6.93 8.66 6.24
C HIS A 133 -5.56 8.61 5.57
N LEU A 134 -4.47 8.87 6.30
CA LEU A 134 -3.11 8.78 5.77
C LEU A 134 -2.80 7.35 5.30
N ARG A 135 -3.03 6.36 6.17
CA ARG A 135 -2.67 4.96 5.90
C ARG A 135 -3.33 4.38 4.67
N PRO A 136 -4.68 4.40 4.53
CA PRO A 136 -5.33 3.85 3.34
C PRO A 136 -4.86 4.55 2.06
N ALA A 137 -4.63 5.86 2.11
CA ALA A 137 -4.18 6.63 0.95
C ALA A 137 -2.79 6.20 0.45
N ILE A 138 -1.78 6.18 1.34
CA ILE A 138 -0.40 5.87 0.93
C ILE A 138 -0.17 4.38 0.68
N ILE A 139 -0.84 3.50 1.42
CA ILE A 139 -0.78 2.04 1.19
C ILE A 139 -1.41 1.72 -0.16
N GLY A 140 -2.63 2.21 -0.42
CA GLY A 140 -3.33 1.98 -1.68
C GLY A 140 -2.57 2.55 -2.87
N GLU A 141 -2.09 3.79 -2.80
CA GLU A 141 -1.27 4.39 -3.84
C GLU A 141 0.00 3.58 -4.14
N SER A 142 0.68 3.08 -3.09
CA SER A 142 1.86 2.24 -3.26
C SER A 142 1.54 0.92 -3.96
N ILE A 143 0.45 0.25 -3.57
CA ILE A 143 -0.01 -1.00 -4.20
C ILE A 143 -0.39 -0.74 -5.66
N LYS A 144 -1.11 0.36 -5.95
CA LYS A 144 -1.45 0.77 -7.32
C LYS A 144 -0.20 0.90 -8.20
N ARG A 145 0.83 1.59 -7.71
CA ARG A 145 2.10 1.77 -8.44
C ARG A 145 2.84 0.45 -8.63
N ILE A 146 2.87 -0.41 -7.61
CA ILE A 146 3.49 -1.74 -7.71
C ILE A 146 2.78 -2.56 -8.78
N TYR A 147 1.46 -2.61 -8.78
CA TYR A 147 0.69 -3.40 -9.73
C TYR A 147 0.86 -2.89 -11.17
N ARG A 148 0.80 -1.56 -11.37
CA ARG A 148 1.08 -0.93 -12.67
C ARG A 148 2.51 -1.19 -13.16
N TYR A 149 3.48 -1.29 -12.24
CA TYR A 149 4.85 -1.63 -12.60
C TYR A 149 4.95 -3.04 -13.19
N PHE A 150 4.16 -3.97 -12.71
CA PHE A 150 4.06 -5.34 -13.23
C PHE A 150 3.16 -5.46 -14.47
N GLY A 151 2.50 -4.39 -14.89
CA GLY A 151 1.70 -4.33 -16.11
C GLY A 151 0.22 -4.62 -15.92
N ASP A 152 -0.29 -4.58 -14.69
CA ASP A 152 -1.73 -4.60 -14.42
C ASP A 152 -2.35 -3.27 -14.87
N GLU A 153 -3.55 -3.34 -15.44
CA GLU A 153 -4.44 -2.21 -15.67
C GLU A 153 -5.17 -1.92 -14.35
N VAL A 154 -4.69 -0.92 -13.60
CA VAL A 154 -5.24 -0.62 -12.27
C VAL A 154 -6.14 0.60 -12.33
N ILE A 155 -7.36 0.45 -11.83
CA ILE A 155 -8.34 1.50 -11.64
C ILE A 155 -8.40 1.82 -10.14
N GLY A 156 -7.83 2.95 -9.75
CA GLY A 156 -7.84 3.43 -8.37
C GLY A 156 -9.12 4.22 -8.10
N ASP A 157 -9.97 3.70 -7.23
CA ASP A 157 -11.25 4.29 -6.84
C ASP A 157 -11.18 4.79 -5.39
N ILE A 158 -11.60 6.04 -5.14
CA ILE A 158 -11.62 6.62 -3.79
C ILE A 158 -12.83 6.17 -2.98
N HIS A 159 -13.94 5.86 -3.59
CA HIS A 159 -15.23 5.48 -3.02
C HIS A 159 -15.67 6.31 -1.80
N LEU A 160 -16.29 7.46 -2.07
CA LEU A 160 -16.68 8.45 -1.04
C LEU A 160 -17.91 8.00 -0.25
N GLY A 161 -17.91 8.23 1.07
CA GLY A 161 -19.12 8.18 1.88
C GLY A 161 -19.91 9.49 1.74
N ASP A 162 -20.85 9.56 0.79
CA ASP A 162 -21.51 10.78 0.40
C ASP A 162 -23.06 10.71 0.48
N TRP A 163 -23.64 9.57 0.87
CA TRP A 163 -25.06 9.31 0.71
C TRP A 163 -25.81 8.91 2.00
N GLY A 164 -25.15 8.95 3.14
CA GLY A 164 -25.68 8.49 4.42
C GLY A 164 -26.26 9.59 5.30
N LEU A 165 -26.64 9.22 6.54
CA LEU A 165 -27.18 10.10 7.57
C LEU A 165 -26.30 11.33 7.83
N GLN A 166 -25.02 11.25 7.60
CA GLN A 166 -24.12 12.40 7.74
C GLN A 166 -24.55 13.59 6.87
N MET A 167 -25.03 13.33 5.65
CA MET A 167 -25.52 14.39 4.77
C MET A 167 -26.85 14.97 5.29
N GLY A 168 -27.74 14.12 5.80
CA GLY A 168 -28.96 14.58 6.44
C GLY A 168 -28.71 15.46 7.66
N LEU A 169 -27.70 15.13 8.47
CA LEU A 169 -27.28 15.93 9.63
C LEU A 169 -26.75 17.30 9.21
N VAL A 170 -25.86 17.35 8.21
CA VAL A 170 -25.34 18.61 7.68
C VAL A 170 -26.44 19.49 7.09
N ILE A 171 -27.32 18.91 6.28
CA ILE A 171 -28.43 19.64 5.65
C ILE A 171 -29.43 20.14 6.71
N ALA A 172 -29.75 19.31 7.73
CA ALA A 172 -30.65 19.71 8.82
C ALA A 172 -30.11 20.90 9.60
N GLU A 173 -28.83 20.90 9.94
CA GLU A 173 -28.20 21.99 10.67
C GLU A 173 -28.08 23.25 9.79
N LEU A 174 -27.74 23.10 8.52
CA LEU A 174 -27.66 24.21 7.59
C LEU A 174 -29.02 24.87 7.38
N GLN A 175 -30.10 24.08 7.34
CA GLN A 175 -31.47 24.60 7.28
C GLN A 175 -31.84 25.42 8.50
N GLU A 176 -31.34 25.08 9.68
CA GLU A 176 -31.62 25.88 10.89
C GLU A 176 -30.79 27.16 10.94
N ARG A 177 -29.54 27.13 10.45
CA ARG A 177 -28.69 28.32 10.44
C ARG A 177 -28.98 29.29 9.31
N LYS A 178 -29.42 28.80 8.16
CA LYS A 178 -29.63 29.57 6.92
C LYS A 178 -30.99 29.18 6.29
N PRO A 179 -32.13 29.35 7.00
CA PRO A 179 -33.46 28.91 6.53
C PRO A 179 -33.93 29.63 5.25
N GLU A 180 -33.33 30.77 4.94
CA GLU A 180 -33.66 31.61 3.77
C GLU A 180 -33.10 31.05 2.46
N LEU A 181 -32.26 30.02 2.50
CA LEU A 181 -31.67 29.45 1.29
C LEU A 181 -32.74 28.80 0.39
N PRO A 182 -32.69 29.02 -0.94
CA PRO A 182 -33.68 28.50 -1.87
C PRO A 182 -33.78 26.97 -1.90
N TYR A 183 -32.79 26.27 -1.39
CA TYR A 183 -32.78 24.80 -1.28
C TYR A 183 -33.84 24.27 -0.32
N PHE A 184 -34.31 25.10 0.61
CA PHE A 184 -35.28 24.74 1.66
C PHE A 184 -36.70 25.22 1.38
N ASP A 185 -36.89 26.02 0.34
CA ASP A 185 -38.17 26.47 -0.13
C ASP A 185 -38.79 25.39 -1.06
N PRO A 186 -39.92 24.74 -0.65
CA PRO A 186 -40.56 23.72 -1.45
C PRO A 186 -41.17 24.26 -2.76
N ASP A 187 -41.49 25.55 -2.80
CA ASP A 187 -42.12 26.21 -3.95
C ASP A 187 -41.11 26.85 -4.90
N PHE A 188 -39.79 26.74 -4.59
CA PHE A 188 -38.76 27.31 -5.43
C PHE A 188 -38.62 26.56 -6.76
N THR A 189 -38.90 27.26 -7.86
CA THR A 189 -38.87 26.72 -9.23
C THR A 189 -37.67 27.22 -10.06
N GLY A 190 -36.89 28.18 -9.51
CA GLY A 190 -35.73 28.76 -10.18
C GLY A 190 -34.55 27.82 -10.28
N GLU A 191 -33.45 28.32 -10.84
CA GLU A 191 -32.16 27.65 -10.81
C GLU A 191 -31.47 27.86 -9.47
N TYR A 192 -30.92 26.78 -8.88
CA TYR A 192 -30.20 26.88 -7.62
C TYR A 192 -28.83 27.54 -7.86
N PRO A 193 -28.29 28.29 -6.88
CA PRO A 193 -26.99 28.92 -6.98
C PRO A 193 -25.89 27.91 -7.39
N ALA A 194 -25.00 28.36 -8.25
CA ALA A 194 -23.86 27.51 -8.69
C ALA A 194 -22.86 27.29 -7.55
N GLU A 195 -22.70 28.29 -6.69
CA GLU A 195 -21.79 28.24 -5.54
C GLU A 195 -22.42 27.50 -4.37
N ALA A 196 -21.60 26.81 -3.59
CA ALA A 196 -22.03 26.18 -2.36
C ALA A 196 -22.36 27.26 -1.31
N PRO A 197 -23.44 27.09 -0.50
CA PRO A 197 -23.84 28.08 0.51
C PRO A 197 -22.93 28.05 1.77
N CYS A 198 -21.89 27.22 1.76
CA CYS A 198 -20.95 27.08 2.85
C CYS A 198 -19.56 26.75 2.30
N THR A 199 -18.54 27.04 3.09
CA THR A 199 -17.15 26.66 2.84
C THR A 199 -16.85 25.28 3.43
N VAL A 200 -15.72 24.66 3.04
CA VAL A 200 -15.25 23.40 3.64
C VAL A 200 -15.01 23.59 5.15
N GLY A 201 -14.43 24.73 5.58
CA GLY A 201 -14.23 25.04 6.99
C GLY A 201 -15.55 25.09 7.79
N GLU A 202 -16.62 25.68 7.22
CA GLU A 202 -17.96 25.65 7.84
C GLU A 202 -18.51 24.22 7.91
N LEU A 203 -18.31 23.38 6.90
CA LEU A 203 -18.74 21.97 6.92
C LEU A 203 -18.05 21.18 8.03
N GLU A 204 -16.78 21.46 8.28
CA GLU A 204 -15.99 20.84 9.34
C GLU A 204 -16.51 21.15 10.75
N GLU A 205 -17.17 22.30 10.94
CA GLU A 205 -17.83 22.68 12.18
C GLU A 205 -19.28 22.17 12.25
N LEU A 206 -20.00 22.24 11.13
CA LEU A 206 -21.40 21.84 11.03
C LEU A 206 -21.62 20.36 11.37
N TYR A 207 -20.82 19.48 10.81
CA TYR A 207 -21.03 18.03 10.99
C TYR A 207 -20.84 17.58 12.45
N PRO A 208 -19.73 17.89 13.16
CA PRO A 208 -19.57 17.49 14.56
C PRO A 208 -20.65 18.09 15.46
N PHE A 209 -21.04 19.35 15.20
CA PHE A 209 -22.10 20.03 15.93
C PHE A 209 -23.43 19.30 15.74
N ALA A 210 -23.86 19.07 14.49
CA ALA A 210 -25.09 18.37 14.16
C ALA A 210 -25.11 16.92 14.70
N SER A 211 -23.98 16.23 14.64
CA SER A 211 -23.81 14.89 15.19
C SER A 211 -23.90 14.87 16.73
N GLY A 212 -23.40 15.90 17.42
CA GLY A 212 -23.58 16.06 18.86
C GLY A 212 -25.04 16.33 19.20
N LYS A 213 -25.64 17.33 18.55
CA LYS A 213 -27.02 17.73 18.73
C LYS A 213 -28.03 16.60 18.52
N SER A 214 -27.81 15.76 17.50
CA SER A 214 -28.68 14.61 17.22
C SER A 214 -28.71 13.55 18.32
N LYS A 215 -27.70 13.51 19.19
CA LYS A 215 -27.65 12.59 20.34
C LYS A 215 -28.43 13.14 21.54
N GLU A 216 -28.56 14.45 21.63
CA GLU A 216 -29.21 15.17 22.75
C GLU A 216 -30.63 15.56 22.42
N ASP A 217 -30.93 15.79 21.13
CA ASP A 217 -32.23 16.21 20.62
C ASP A 217 -32.84 15.16 19.68
N PRO A 218 -33.80 14.32 20.17
CA PRO A 218 -34.50 13.34 19.34
C PRO A 218 -35.30 13.94 18.18
N ALA A 219 -35.80 15.18 18.32
CA ALA A 219 -36.55 15.84 17.24
C ALA A 219 -35.62 16.24 16.09
N PHE A 220 -34.45 16.76 16.42
CA PHE A 220 -33.38 17.02 15.42
C PHE A 220 -32.91 15.75 14.75
N ALA A 221 -32.72 14.67 15.52
CA ALA A 221 -32.34 13.37 14.97
C ALA A 221 -33.39 12.86 13.96
N ALA A 222 -34.68 12.91 14.32
CA ALA A 222 -35.77 12.52 13.44
C ALA A 222 -35.83 13.38 12.17
N LYS A 223 -35.62 14.71 12.30
CA LYS A 223 -35.51 15.64 11.17
C LYS A 223 -34.38 15.25 10.23
N ALA A 224 -33.18 14.96 10.75
CA ALA A 224 -32.02 14.55 9.96
C ALA A 224 -32.27 13.23 9.21
N HIS A 225 -32.90 12.25 9.84
CA HIS A 225 -33.34 11.02 9.19
C HIS A 225 -34.34 11.26 8.06
N ALA A 226 -35.36 12.13 8.29
CA ALA A 226 -36.36 12.48 7.28
C ALA A 226 -35.70 13.19 6.08
N ILE A 227 -34.76 14.11 6.33
CA ILE A 227 -34.00 14.80 5.28
C ILE A 227 -33.13 13.78 4.51
N THR A 228 -32.47 12.82 5.18
CA THR A 228 -31.72 11.76 4.50
C THR A 228 -32.60 10.97 3.53
N ALA A 229 -33.78 10.55 3.98
CA ALA A 229 -34.74 9.83 3.12
C ALA A 229 -35.21 10.68 1.94
N GLN A 230 -35.46 11.98 2.15
CA GLN A 230 -35.85 12.89 1.08
C GLN A 230 -34.70 13.17 0.09
N LEU A 231 -33.47 13.27 0.56
CA LEU A 231 -32.29 13.36 -0.29
C LEU A 231 -32.18 12.12 -1.17
N GLN A 232 -32.31 10.93 -0.58
CA GLN A 232 -32.27 9.65 -1.29
C GLN A 232 -33.43 9.48 -2.26
N ALA A 233 -34.57 10.10 -2.00
CA ALA A 233 -35.70 10.22 -2.93
C ALA A 233 -35.48 11.33 -3.98
N HIS A 234 -34.31 11.93 -4.08
CA HIS A 234 -33.95 13.02 -5.00
C HIS A 234 -34.85 14.26 -4.87
N GLN A 235 -35.27 14.61 -3.63
CA GLN A 235 -35.98 15.88 -3.41
C GLN A 235 -35.12 17.03 -3.94
N ARG A 236 -35.71 17.83 -4.83
CA ARG A 236 -34.98 18.75 -5.72
C ARG A 236 -34.03 19.70 -4.98
N GLY A 237 -34.45 20.29 -3.87
CA GLY A 237 -33.68 21.25 -3.10
C GLY A 237 -32.49 20.57 -2.38
N TYR A 238 -32.77 19.48 -1.66
CA TYR A 238 -31.76 18.75 -0.92
C TYR A 238 -30.74 18.08 -1.86
N TYR A 239 -31.19 17.56 -3.00
CA TYR A 239 -30.31 16.96 -4.00
C TYR A 239 -29.36 18.02 -4.63
N ALA A 240 -29.90 19.20 -4.97
CA ALA A 240 -29.09 20.30 -5.48
C ALA A 240 -28.07 20.80 -4.44
N LEU A 241 -28.45 20.91 -3.16
CA LEU A 241 -27.55 21.29 -2.08
C LEU A 241 -26.45 20.25 -1.87
N TRP A 242 -26.82 18.96 -1.86
CA TRP A 242 -25.87 17.86 -1.77
C TRP A 242 -24.81 17.92 -2.89
N GLN A 243 -25.22 18.16 -4.14
CA GLN A 243 -24.28 18.31 -5.25
C GLN A 243 -23.28 19.44 -5.02
N ARG A 244 -23.70 20.58 -4.41
CA ARG A 244 -22.78 21.69 -4.10
C ARG A 244 -21.79 21.33 -2.99
N ILE A 245 -22.28 20.68 -1.94
CA ILE A 245 -21.46 20.20 -0.83
C ILE A 245 -20.44 19.15 -1.34
N LEU A 246 -20.88 18.22 -2.18
CA LEU A 246 -20.01 17.21 -2.79
C LEU A 246 -18.90 17.86 -3.61
N ALA A 247 -19.26 18.83 -4.46
CA ALA A 247 -18.29 19.51 -5.34
C ALA A 247 -17.16 20.20 -4.57
N ILE A 248 -17.49 20.98 -3.51
CA ILE A 248 -16.45 21.66 -2.71
C ILE A 248 -15.63 20.66 -1.88
N SER A 249 -16.27 19.62 -1.36
CA SER A 249 -15.58 18.56 -0.60
C SER A 249 -14.59 17.80 -1.48
N VAL A 250 -14.99 17.40 -2.69
CA VAL A 250 -14.11 16.72 -3.65
C VAL A 250 -12.94 17.60 -4.07
N ALA A 251 -13.17 18.89 -4.27
CA ALA A 251 -12.10 19.84 -4.61
C ALA A 251 -11.05 19.94 -3.50
N ASP A 252 -11.49 20.01 -2.25
CA ASP A 252 -10.57 20.03 -1.08
C ASP A 252 -9.84 18.70 -0.90
N LEU A 253 -10.55 17.57 -1.03
CA LEU A 253 -9.94 16.24 -0.96
C LEU A 253 -8.86 16.05 -2.01
N LYS A 254 -9.08 16.48 -3.26
CA LYS A 254 -8.09 16.43 -4.35
C LYS A 254 -6.82 17.16 -3.96
N LYS A 255 -6.93 18.38 -3.46
CA LYS A 255 -5.79 19.19 -3.01
C LYS A 255 -4.99 18.48 -1.90
N ASN A 256 -5.69 17.89 -0.92
CA ASN A 256 -5.05 17.16 0.17
C ASN A 256 -4.33 15.89 -0.30
N TYR A 257 -4.92 15.13 -1.21
CA TYR A 257 -4.28 13.93 -1.77
C TYR A 257 -3.12 14.26 -2.71
N GLU A 258 -3.21 15.36 -3.48
CA GLU A 258 -2.09 15.88 -4.29
C GLU A 258 -0.87 16.20 -3.42
N ASN A 259 -1.06 16.79 -2.24
CA ASN A 259 0.03 17.04 -1.29
C ASN A 259 0.73 15.74 -0.83
N LEU A 260 0.00 14.62 -0.78
CA LEU A 260 0.55 13.30 -0.49
C LEU A 260 1.09 12.57 -1.74
N ASN A 261 0.99 13.18 -2.92
CA ASN A 261 1.26 12.51 -4.20
C ASN A 261 0.46 11.20 -4.33
N VAL A 262 -0.82 11.27 -4.00
CA VAL A 262 -1.82 10.20 -4.13
C VAL A 262 -2.84 10.62 -5.19
N THR A 263 -3.14 9.74 -6.11
CA THR A 263 -4.03 10.02 -7.25
C THR A 263 -5.06 8.91 -7.41
N PHE A 264 -6.26 9.28 -7.83
CA PHE A 264 -7.34 8.34 -8.14
C PHE A 264 -7.74 8.47 -9.61
N ASP A 265 -8.11 7.35 -10.21
CA ASP A 265 -8.58 7.33 -11.60
C ASP A 265 -10.07 7.65 -11.67
N VAL A 266 -10.83 7.20 -10.66
CA VAL A 266 -12.27 7.48 -10.52
C VAL A 266 -12.59 8.01 -9.13
N TRP A 267 -13.60 8.87 -9.09
CA TRP A 267 -14.13 9.52 -7.87
C TRP A 267 -15.59 9.17 -7.77
N LYS A 268 -15.87 7.94 -7.31
CA LYS A 268 -17.22 7.45 -7.07
C LYS A 268 -17.55 7.47 -5.58
N GLY A 269 -18.82 7.30 -5.26
CA GLY A 269 -19.32 7.26 -3.89
C GLY A 269 -20.43 6.24 -3.70
N GLU A 270 -20.92 6.18 -2.48
CA GLU A 270 -22.09 5.36 -2.12
C GLU A 270 -23.31 5.73 -2.99
N SER A 271 -23.45 7.01 -3.37
CA SER A 271 -24.53 7.51 -4.24
C SER A 271 -24.51 6.89 -5.64
N ASP A 272 -23.34 6.58 -6.18
CA ASP A 272 -23.19 5.95 -7.50
C ASP A 272 -23.67 4.49 -7.51
N ALA A 273 -23.66 3.83 -6.37
CA ALA A 273 -24.09 2.44 -6.23
C ALA A 273 -25.62 2.31 -6.02
N GLU A 274 -26.32 3.40 -5.72
CA GLU A 274 -27.73 3.36 -5.35
C GLU A 274 -28.61 2.74 -6.43
N ALA A 275 -28.39 3.08 -7.69
CA ALA A 275 -29.18 2.56 -8.82
C ALA A 275 -29.06 1.04 -8.99
N TYR A 276 -28.00 0.44 -8.47
CA TYR A 276 -27.75 -1.01 -8.53
C TYR A 276 -28.42 -1.78 -7.39
N ILE A 277 -28.85 -1.10 -6.31
CA ILE A 277 -29.43 -1.75 -5.13
C ILE A 277 -30.77 -2.43 -5.44
N PRO A 278 -31.80 -1.75 -6.02
CA PRO A 278 -33.09 -2.41 -6.26
C PRO A 278 -32.99 -3.63 -7.16
N PRO A 279 -32.36 -3.59 -8.36
CA PRO A 279 -32.29 -4.77 -9.22
C PRO A 279 -31.44 -5.90 -8.60
N MET A 280 -30.42 -5.56 -7.82
CA MET A 280 -29.64 -6.55 -7.08
C MET A 280 -30.50 -7.27 -6.03
N LEU A 281 -31.27 -6.53 -5.22
CA LEU A 281 -32.15 -7.12 -4.21
C LEU A 281 -33.25 -8.01 -4.85
N GLU A 282 -33.84 -7.56 -5.97
CA GLU A 282 -34.79 -8.38 -6.74
C GLU A 282 -34.16 -9.69 -7.22
N ARG A 283 -32.93 -9.63 -7.78
CA ARG A 283 -32.19 -10.80 -8.21
C ARG A 283 -31.89 -11.75 -7.04
N LEU A 284 -31.40 -11.22 -5.92
CA LEU A 284 -31.11 -12.01 -4.71
C LEU A 284 -32.37 -12.69 -4.15
N ASN A 285 -33.50 -11.99 -4.18
CA ASN A 285 -34.79 -12.53 -3.75
C ASN A 285 -35.27 -13.64 -4.70
N ALA A 286 -35.21 -13.43 -6.02
CA ALA A 286 -35.56 -14.42 -7.02
C ALA A 286 -34.70 -15.71 -6.93
N MET A 287 -33.46 -15.58 -6.51
CA MET A 287 -32.56 -16.71 -6.24
C MET A 287 -32.84 -17.41 -4.90
N GLY A 288 -33.76 -16.88 -4.07
CA GLY A 288 -34.05 -17.42 -2.73
C GLY A 288 -32.90 -17.24 -1.72
N LEU A 289 -32.00 -16.29 -1.98
CA LEU A 289 -30.87 -16.00 -1.10
C LEU A 289 -31.23 -15.03 0.03
N LEU A 290 -32.23 -14.16 -0.18
CA LEU A 290 -32.75 -13.27 0.87
C LEU A 290 -33.71 -14.03 1.78
N LYS A 291 -33.35 -14.17 3.04
CA LYS A 291 -34.16 -14.80 4.07
C LYS A 291 -34.64 -13.79 5.10
N ASP A 292 -35.83 -14.03 5.65
CA ASP A 292 -36.32 -13.25 6.79
C ASP A 292 -35.62 -13.71 8.07
N SER A 293 -35.05 -12.75 8.81
CA SER A 293 -34.46 -12.95 10.12
C SER A 293 -34.85 -11.78 11.03
N ASP A 294 -35.69 -12.02 12.01
CA ASP A 294 -36.20 -11.00 12.97
C ASP A 294 -36.73 -9.72 12.30
N GLY A 295 -37.36 -9.86 11.13
CA GLY A 295 -37.88 -8.75 10.33
C GLY A 295 -36.87 -8.04 9.44
N ALA A 296 -35.59 -8.44 9.45
CA ALA A 296 -34.59 -8.02 8.50
C ALA A 296 -34.47 -9.02 7.34
N LYS A 297 -33.93 -8.57 6.19
CA LYS A 297 -33.56 -9.45 5.07
C LYS A 297 -32.07 -9.72 5.13
N VAL A 298 -31.67 -10.99 5.17
CA VAL A 298 -30.29 -11.42 5.34
C VAL A 298 -29.88 -12.44 4.29
N ILE A 299 -28.59 -12.53 4.01
CA ILE A 299 -27.96 -13.63 3.27
C ILE A 299 -27.16 -14.46 4.26
N GLU A 300 -27.46 -15.77 4.33
CA GLU A 300 -26.65 -16.72 5.08
C GLU A 300 -25.30 -16.92 4.39
N VAL A 301 -24.22 -16.55 5.09
CA VAL A 301 -22.85 -16.57 4.56
C VAL A 301 -21.93 -17.53 5.32
N ALA A 302 -22.44 -18.26 6.30
CA ALA A 302 -21.69 -19.30 6.99
C ALA A 302 -21.29 -20.42 6.02
N GLU A 303 -20.09 -20.97 6.19
CA GLU A 303 -19.53 -22.05 5.39
C GLU A 303 -19.11 -23.22 6.29
N GLU A 304 -19.14 -24.42 5.71
CA GLU A 304 -18.67 -25.62 6.40
C GLU A 304 -17.16 -25.49 6.67
N GLY A 305 -16.77 -25.57 7.95
CA GLY A 305 -15.37 -25.40 8.36
C GLY A 305 -15.05 -24.04 8.99
N ASP A 306 -16.01 -23.13 9.12
CA ASP A 306 -15.83 -21.91 9.88
C ASP A 306 -15.42 -22.22 11.33
N ARG A 307 -14.30 -21.62 11.77
CA ARG A 307 -13.78 -21.82 13.13
C ARG A 307 -14.58 -21.08 14.20
N LYS A 308 -15.33 -20.07 13.78
CA LYS A 308 -16.20 -19.23 14.62
C LYS A 308 -17.53 -19.10 13.92
N GLU A 309 -18.58 -18.89 14.71
CA GLU A 309 -19.89 -18.57 14.17
C GLU A 309 -19.81 -17.34 13.26
N MET A 310 -20.23 -17.49 12.01
CA MET A 310 -20.29 -16.44 11.02
C MET A 310 -21.71 -15.86 11.01
N PRO A 311 -21.91 -14.62 11.46
CA PRO A 311 -23.23 -14.00 11.42
C PRO A 311 -23.68 -13.77 9.97
N PRO A 312 -25.01 -13.81 9.70
CA PRO A 312 -25.53 -13.56 8.38
C PRO A 312 -25.24 -12.12 7.92
N CYS A 313 -25.13 -11.92 6.61
CA CYS A 313 -24.97 -10.61 5.99
C CYS A 313 -26.32 -9.91 5.91
N ILE A 314 -26.54 -8.83 6.67
CA ILE A 314 -27.81 -8.09 6.67
C ILE A 314 -27.85 -7.19 5.44
N MET A 315 -28.90 -7.38 4.60
CA MET A 315 -29.08 -6.60 3.37
C MET A 315 -30.12 -5.51 3.53
N VAL A 316 -31.20 -5.74 4.29
CA VAL A 316 -32.25 -4.76 4.54
C VAL A 316 -32.64 -4.85 6.01
N LYS A 317 -32.69 -3.71 6.70
CA LYS A 317 -33.13 -3.62 8.08
C LYS A 317 -34.63 -3.85 8.21
N ARG A 318 -35.09 -4.04 9.45
CA ARG A 318 -36.51 -4.19 9.80
C ARG A 318 -37.39 -2.98 9.35
N ASP A 319 -36.82 -1.78 9.34
CA ASP A 319 -37.47 -0.54 8.90
C ASP A 319 -37.41 -0.32 7.39
N GLY A 320 -36.86 -1.27 6.63
CA GLY A 320 -36.69 -1.20 5.18
C GLY A 320 -35.44 -0.47 4.70
N ALA A 321 -34.64 0.10 5.61
CA ALA A 321 -33.42 0.80 5.23
C ALA A 321 -32.31 -0.17 4.79
N THR A 322 -31.50 0.24 3.82
CA THR A 322 -30.29 -0.46 3.40
C THR A 322 -29.12 -0.19 4.36
N LEU A 323 -28.07 -0.97 4.25
CA LEU A 323 -26.88 -0.94 5.10
C LEU A 323 -25.61 -0.83 4.25
N TYR A 324 -24.47 -0.59 4.89
CA TYR A 324 -23.16 -0.63 4.22
C TYR A 324 -22.93 -1.93 3.42
N ALA A 325 -23.35 -3.09 3.97
CA ALA A 325 -23.22 -4.36 3.25
C ALA A 325 -24.02 -4.39 1.94
N THR A 326 -25.17 -3.73 1.90
CA THR A 326 -25.99 -3.61 0.68
C THR A 326 -25.31 -2.72 -0.35
N THR A 327 -24.82 -1.56 0.09
CA THR A 327 -24.12 -0.60 -0.77
C THR A 327 -22.83 -1.22 -1.29
N ASP A 328 -22.03 -1.88 -0.44
CA ASP A 328 -20.78 -2.52 -0.86
C ASP A 328 -21.01 -3.67 -1.85
N LEU A 329 -22.05 -4.48 -1.65
CA LEU A 329 -22.42 -5.52 -2.60
C LEU A 329 -22.88 -4.92 -3.94
N ALA A 330 -23.67 -3.84 -3.91
CA ALA A 330 -24.09 -3.10 -5.11
C ALA A 330 -22.88 -2.45 -5.82
N THR A 331 -21.90 -1.95 -5.06
CA THR A 331 -20.65 -1.45 -5.61
C THR A 331 -19.86 -2.55 -6.32
N ILE A 332 -19.88 -3.79 -5.80
CA ILE A 332 -19.27 -4.92 -6.51
C ILE A 332 -20.03 -5.20 -7.83
N VAL A 333 -21.38 -5.13 -7.83
CA VAL A 333 -22.16 -5.24 -9.09
C VAL A 333 -21.70 -4.20 -10.08
N GLN A 334 -21.68 -2.93 -9.69
CA GLN A 334 -21.24 -1.81 -10.53
C GLN A 334 -19.83 -2.06 -11.10
N ARG A 335 -18.86 -2.44 -10.25
CA ARG A 335 -17.48 -2.69 -10.68
C ARG A 335 -17.35 -3.85 -11.63
N MET A 336 -18.15 -4.89 -11.44
CA MET A 336 -18.20 -6.05 -12.36
C MET A 336 -18.79 -5.66 -13.71
N GLU A 337 -19.79 -4.80 -13.76
CA GLU A 337 -20.42 -4.34 -15.00
C GLU A 337 -19.56 -3.31 -15.74
N ASP A 338 -18.98 -2.31 -15.00
CA ASP A 338 -18.22 -1.22 -15.60
C ASP A 338 -16.81 -1.65 -16.06
N TYR A 339 -16.16 -2.53 -15.30
CA TYR A 339 -14.73 -2.80 -15.47
C TYR A 339 -14.37 -4.24 -15.77
N HIS A 340 -15.24 -5.20 -15.50
CA HIS A 340 -14.95 -6.66 -15.65
C HIS A 340 -13.59 -7.04 -15.03
N PRO A 341 -13.34 -6.76 -13.74
CA PRO A 341 -12.03 -6.93 -13.14
C PRO A 341 -11.68 -8.40 -12.88
N ASP A 342 -10.37 -8.70 -13.02
CA ASP A 342 -9.81 -9.97 -12.56
C ASP A 342 -9.61 -9.95 -11.03
N LYS A 343 -9.50 -8.74 -10.44
CA LYS A 343 -9.31 -8.56 -9.00
C LYS A 343 -9.96 -7.26 -8.52
N ILE A 344 -10.63 -7.33 -7.37
CA ILE A 344 -11.06 -6.17 -6.60
C ILE A 344 -10.35 -6.20 -5.24
N LEU A 345 -9.61 -5.16 -4.93
CA LEU A 345 -8.84 -5.04 -3.70
C LEU A 345 -9.31 -3.83 -2.89
N TYR A 346 -9.67 -4.07 -1.63
CA TYR A 346 -10.09 -3.03 -0.68
C TYR A 346 -8.99 -2.78 0.35
N VAL A 347 -8.62 -1.52 0.55
CA VAL A 347 -7.65 -1.09 1.57
C VAL A 347 -8.38 -0.25 2.61
N THR A 348 -8.88 -0.90 3.65
CA THR A 348 -9.67 -0.28 4.71
C THR A 348 -9.18 -0.69 6.10
N ASP A 349 -9.77 -0.14 7.17
CA ASP A 349 -9.40 -0.47 8.55
C ASP A 349 -9.63 -1.96 8.85
N LYS A 350 -8.71 -2.61 9.55
CA LYS A 350 -8.80 -4.04 9.93
C LYS A 350 -10.06 -4.38 10.74
N ARG A 351 -10.70 -3.39 11.38
CA ARG A 351 -11.97 -3.59 12.08
C ARG A 351 -13.12 -3.94 11.15
N GLN A 352 -12.99 -3.67 9.85
CA GLN A 352 -13.97 -4.00 8.83
C GLN A 352 -13.77 -5.41 8.22
N SER A 353 -12.80 -6.19 8.70
CA SER A 353 -12.47 -7.49 8.10
C SER A 353 -13.65 -8.46 8.09
N LEU A 354 -14.44 -8.55 9.17
CA LEU A 354 -15.64 -9.39 9.21
C LEU A 354 -16.69 -8.92 8.19
N HIS A 355 -16.91 -7.62 8.08
CA HIS A 355 -17.83 -7.02 7.12
C HIS A 355 -17.45 -7.40 5.67
N PHE A 356 -16.19 -7.20 5.27
CA PHE A 356 -15.75 -7.56 3.93
C PHE A 356 -15.80 -9.07 3.68
N GLU A 357 -15.53 -9.89 4.69
CA GLU A 357 -15.69 -11.33 4.56
C GLU A 357 -17.14 -11.72 4.27
N GLN A 358 -18.11 -11.12 4.99
CA GLN A 358 -19.54 -11.34 4.74
C GLN A 358 -19.94 -10.87 3.33
N VAL A 359 -19.54 -9.68 2.91
CA VAL A 359 -19.84 -9.13 1.58
C VAL A 359 -19.23 -10.00 0.47
N PHE A 360 -17.99 -10.46 0.62
CA PHE A 360 -17.34 -11.31 -0.37
C PHE A 360 -18.01 -12.67 -0.49
N ARG A 361 -18.39 -13.30 0.62
CA ARG A 361 -19.15 -14.54 0.62
C ARG A 361 -20.53 -14.37 -0.02
N ALA A 362 -21.21 -13.26 0.27
CA ALA A 362 -22.47 -12.91 -0.37
C ALA A 362 -22.32 -12.73 -1.89
N ALA A 363 -21.27 -12.02 -2.32
CA ALA A 363 -20.95 -11.83 -3.74
C ALA A 363 -20.65 -13.13 -4.46
N ARG A 364 -19.94 -14.07 -3.81
CA ARG A 364 -19.67 -15.41 -4.34
C ARG A 364 -20.94 -16.25 -4.46
N LYS A 365 -21.70 -16.31 -3.38
CA LYS A 365 -22.92 -17.12 -3.28
C LYS A 365 -24.00 -16.67 -4.26
N SER A 366 -24.10 -15.37 -4.53
CA SER A 366 -25.03 -14.80 -5.49
C SER A 366 -24.53 -14.81 -6.94
N GLY A 367 -23.27 -15.23 -7.18
CA GLY A 367 -22.64 -15.17 -8.50
C GLY A 367 -22.44 -13.75 -9.04
N ILE A 368 -22.51 -12.71 -8.18
CA ILE A 368 -22.18 -11.33 -8.54
C ILE A 368 -20.69 -11.25 -8.90
N ALA A 369 -19.82 -11.85 -8.09
CA ALA A 369 -18.42 -12.01 -8.41
C ALA A 369 -18.12 -13.48 -8.73
N PRO A 370 -17.73 -13.83 -9.97
CA PRO A 370 -17.37 -15.21 -10.35
C PRO A 370 -16.08 -15.63 -9.63
N GLN A 371 -15.85 -16.95 -9.52
CA GLN A 371 -14.65 -17.50 -8.86
C GLN A 371 -13.34 -17.06 -9.52
N THR A 372 -13.39 -16.66 -10.78
CA THR A 372 -12.25 -16.13 -11.54
C THR A 372 -11.83 -14.73 -11.12
N THR A 373 -12.72 -13.94 -10.52
CA THR A 373 -12.41 -12.61 -9.99
C THR A 373 -11.91 -12.73 -8.55
N GLU A 374 -10.71 -12.31 -8.25
CA GLU A 374 -10.18 -12.30 -6.89
C GLU A 374 -10.80 -11.14 -6.08
N LEU A 375 -11.35 -11.43 -4.90
CA LEU A 375 -11.78 -10.42 -3.93
C LEU A 375 -10.82 -10.45 -2.75
N GLN A 376 -10.19 -9.31 -2.44
CA GLN A 376 -9.22 -9.22 -1.35
C GLN A 376 -9.47 -7.99 -0.49
N HIS A 377 -9.34 -8.16 0.82
CA HIS A 377 -9.32 -7.07 1.79
C HIS A 377 -7.97 -6.99 2.48
N ILE A 378 -7.34 -5.82 2.45
CA ILE A 378 -6.16 -5.47 3.24
C ILE A 378 -6.63 -4.59 4.39
N GLY A 379 -6.86 -5.21 5.53
CA GLY A 379 -7.22 -4.52 6.77
C GLY A 379 -6.00 -3.87 7.39
N PHE A 380 -5.82 -2.55 7.24
CA PHE A 380 -4.68 -1.87 7.84
C PHE A 380 -4.85 -1.65 9.35
N GLY A 381 -3.72 -1.69 10.06
CA GLY A 381 -3.66 -1.43 11.50
C GLY A 381 -3.70 0.06 11.84
N THR A 382 -3.68 0.38 13.12
CA THR A 382 -3.80 1.74 13.66
C THR A 382 -2.42 2.42 13.78
N MET A 383 -2.35 3.70 13.44
CA MET A 383 -1.24 4.58 13.83
C MET A 383 -1.49 5.08 15.25
N ASN A 384 -0.61 4.73 16.16
CA ASN A 384 -0.71 5.06 17.57
C ASN A 384 0.29 6.15 17.97
N GLY A 385 -0.03 6.90 19.03
CA GLY A 385 0.92 7.76 19.71
C GLY A 385 1.90 6.99 20.60
N LYS A 386 2.86 7.69 21.21
CA LYS A 386 3.83 7.12 22.17
C LYS A 386 3.16 6.45 23.38
N ASP A 387 1.91 6.80 23.70
CA ASP A 387 1.09 6.20 24.75
C ASP A 387 0.41 4.88 24.32
N GLY A 388 0.64 4.41 23.10
CA GLY A 388 0.05 3.20 22.53
C GLY A 388 -1.42 3.33 22.13
N LYS A 389 -2.03 4.52 22.26
CA LYS A 389 -3.41 4.80 21.85
C LYS A 389 -3.46 5.42 20.46
N PRO A 390 -4.60 5.34 19.76
CA PRO A 390 -4.76 6.00 18.48
C PRO A 390 -4.35 7.48 18.55
N PHE A 391 -3.61 7.93 17.56
CA PHE A 391 -3.03 9.27 17.53
C PHE A 391 -4.11 10.34 17.63
N LYS A 392 -4.01 11.23 18.63
CA LYS A 392 -4.99 12.28 18.94
C LYS A 392 -4.30 13.64 19.12
N THR A 393 -5.08 14.71 18.98
CA THR A 393 -4.63 16.04 19.38
C THR A 393 -4.41 16.12 20.89
N ARG A 394 -3.62 17.10 21.36
CA ARG A 394 -3.44 17.37 22.79
C ARG A 394 -4.77 17.66 23.52
N ALA A 395 -5.77 18.18 22.80
CA ALA A 395 -7.12 18.45 23.31
C ALA A 395 -8.04 17.22 23.27
N GLY A 396 -7.58 16.03 22.84
CA GLY A 396 -8.33 14.78 22.87
C GLY A 396 -9.12 14.44 21.60
N GLY A 397 -9.16 15.32 20.59
CA GLY A 397 -9.81 15.08 19.28
C GLY A 397 -8.91 14.28 18.32
N VAL A 398 -9.49 13.84 17.20
CA VAL A 398 -8.71 13.23 16.11
C VAL A 398 -7.91 14.33 15.41
N MET A 399 -6.59 14.14 15.23
CA MET A 399 -5.73 15.13 14.57
C MET A 399 -6.06 15.20 13.08
N ARG A 400 -6.19 16.43 12.54
CA ARG A 400 -6.32 16.66 11.09
C ARG A 400 -5.03 16.23 10.38
N LEU A 401 -5.17 15.68 9.19
CA LEU A 401 -4.02 15.26 8.38
C LEU A 401 -3.14 16.45 7.99
N GLU A 402 -3.74 17.57 7.63
CA GLU A 402 -3.03 18.81 7.30
C GLU A 402 -2.19 19.32 8.48
N THR A 403 -2.72 19.26 9.71
CA THR A 403 -1.99 19.63 10.93
C THR A 403 -0.79 18.72 11.16
N LEU A 404 -0.95 17.40 11.00
CA LEU A 404 0.18 16.47 11.11
C LEU A 404 1.28 16.79 10.10
N ILE A 405 0.90 17.06 8.85
CA ILE A 405 1.85 17.41 7.78
C ILE A 405 2.59 18.70 8.12
N ALA A 406 1.87 19.73 8.62
CA ALA A 406 2.45 20.98 9.04
C ALA A 406 3.44 20.78 10.21
N ASP A 407 3.01 20.09 11.28
CA ASP A 407 3.85 19.83 12.47
C ASP A 407 5.16 19.11 12.10
N VAL A 408 5.08 18.10 11.21
CA VAL A 408 6.27 17.37 10.74
C VAL A 408 7.16 18.28 9.88
N THR A 409 6.56 19.13 9.03
CA THR A 409 7.31 20.06 8.18
C THR A 409 8.03 21.13 9.02
N ASP A 410 7.38 21.68 10.03
CA ASP A 410 7.94 22.67 10.95
C ASP A 410 9.09 22.07 11.78
N TYR A 411 8.90 20.84 12.25
CA TYR A 411 9.96 20.11 12.96
C TYR A 411 11.19 19.90 12.08
N VAL A 412 11.00 19.41 10.85
CA VAL A 412 12.10 19.22 9.89
C VAL A 412 12.76 20.53 9.52
N THR A 413 11.99 21.61 9.33
CA THR A 413 12.50 22.96 9.06
C THR A 413 13.42 23.43 10.17
N SER A 414 13.03 23.23 11.43
CA SER A 414 13.86 23.59 12.59
C SER A 414 15.18 22.80 12.59
N LYS A 415 15.13 21.50 12.29
CA LYS A 415 16.33 20.64 12.22
C LYS A 415 17.29 21.04 11.10
N ILE A 416 16.77 21.40 9.92
CA ILE A 416 17.60 21.88 8.81
C ILE A 416 18.29 23.20 9.18
N LYS A 417 17.57 24.15 9.81
CA LYS A 417 18.11 25.43 10.25
C LYS A 417 19.21 25.28 11.31
N GLU A 418 19.03 24.37 12.27
CA GLU A 418 20.05 24.05 13.27
C GLU A 418 21.38 23.63 12.62
N ASN A 419 21.33 22.92 11.50
CA ASN A 419 22.52 22.38 10.82
C ASN A 419 23.03 23.27 9.67
N GLN A 420 22.35 24.35 9.31
CA GLN A 420 22.68 25.31 8.24
C GLN A 420 23.06 24.65 6.90
N THR A 421 22.35 23.59 6.52
CA THR A 421 22.73 22.74 5.38
C THR A 421 22.07 23.15 4.06
N VAL A 422 21.10 24.07 4.08
CA VAL A 422 20.26 24.44 2.92
C VAL A 422 20.09 25.96 2.91
N SER A 423 20.08 26.58 1.72
CA SER A 423 19.80 28.00 1.55
C SER A 423 18.35 28.36 1.94
N ASP A 424 18.11 29.60 2.35
CA ASP A 424 16.78 30.05 2.76
C ASP A 424 15.73 29.90 1.63
N ASP A 425 16.13 30.07 0.39
CA ASP A 425 15.25 29.94 -0.78
C ASP A 425 14.82 28.49 -1.04
N GLU A 426 15.69 27.52 -0.78
CA GLU A 426 15.43 26.09 -0.98
C GLU A 426 14.79 25.42 0.25
N LEU A 427 14.88 26.05 1.41
CA LEU A 427 14.47 25.50 2.70
C LEU A 427 13.00 25.02 2.71
N PRO A 428 11.99 25.80 2.24
CA PRO A 428 10.59 25.36 2.33
C PRO A 428 10.32 24.09 1.52
N GLN A 429 10.86 24.00 0.31
CA GLN A 429 10.67 22.84 -0.57
C GLN A 429 11.42 21.61 -0.04
N THR A 430 12.64 21.80 0.44
CA THR A 430 13.45 20.72 1.01
C THR A 430 12.81 20.16 2.28
N ALA A 431 12.36 21.03 3.18
CA ALA A 431 11.68 20.61 4.40
C ALA A 431 10.40 19.84 4.11
N LYS A 432 9.58 20.31 3.16
CA LYS A 432 8.38 19.60 2.73
C LYS A 432 8.71 18.21 2.13
N CYS A 433 9.74 18.12 1.32
CA CYS A 433 10.18 16.84 0.73
C CYS A 433 10.61 15.84 1.80
N ILE A 434 11.43 16.28 2.77
CA ILE A 434 11.91 15.43 3.86
C ILE A 434 10.77 15.04 4.80
N ALA A 435 9.85 15.97 5.11
CA ALA A 435 8.67 15.70 5.93
C ALA A 435 7.77 14.61 5.27
N MET A 436 7.53 14.73 3.96
CA MET A 436 6.76 13.71 3.23
C MET A 436 7.48 12.36 3.20
N ALA A 437 8.79 12.35 3.03
CA ALA A 437 9.57 11.11 3.09
C ALA A 437 9.49 10.47 4.49
N ALA A 438 9.59 11.27 5.56
CA ALA A 438 9.47 10.79 6.94
C ALA A 438 8.10 10.16 7.20
N LEU A 439 7.00 10.83 6.80
CA LEU A 439 5.64 10.35 6.97
C LEU A 439 5.37 9.08 6.15
N LYS A 440 5.62 9.14 4.84
CA LYS A 440 5.27 8.03 3.93
C LYS A 440 6.14 6.80 4.17
N TYR A 441 7.44 6.97 4.29
CA TYR A 441 8.34 5.85 4.56
C TYR A 441 8.14 5.29 5.97
N GLY A 442 7.92 6.16 6.95
CA GLY A 442 7.64 5.77 8.33
C GLY A 442 6.43 4.84 8.44
N ASP A 443 5.35 5.12 7.70
CA ASP A 443 4.18 4.22 7.62
C ASP A 443 4.47 2.98 6.78
N LEU A 444 4.89 3.15 5.52
CA LEU A 444 5.04 2.07 4.53
C LEU A 444 6.12 1.05 4.91
N SER A 445 7.08 1.40 5.78
CA SER A 445 8.08 0.45 6.31
C SER A 445 7.48 -0.56 7.30
N ASN A 446 6.27 -0.32 7.79
CA ASN A 446 5.55 -1.24 8.63
C ASN A 446 4.64 -2.15 7.78
N MET A 447 4.44 -3.38 8.24
CA MET A 447 3.48 -4.29 7.60
C MET A 447 2.08 -3.66 7.64
N PRO A 448 1.35 -3.55 6.52
CA PRO A 448 0.05 -2.87 6.49
C PRO A 448 -0.92 -3.30 7.59
N THR A 449 -1.04 -4.59 7.86
CA THR A 449 -1.98 -5.15 8.84
C THR A 449 -1.58 -4.95 10.31
N LYS A 450 -0.38 -4.42 10.59
CA LYS A 450 0.10 -4.20 11.95
C LYS A 450 -0.16 -2.77 12.42
N ASP A 451 -0.44 -2.63 13.71
CA ASP A 451 -0.39 -1.35 14.39
C ASP A 451 1.07 -0.90 14.55
N TYR A 452 1.31 0.40 14.54
CA TYR A 452 2.63 0.93 14.82
C TYR A 452 2.55 2.24 15.64
N VAL A 453 3.66 2.61 16.26
CA VAL A 453 3.77 3.86 17.01
C VAL A 453 4.45 4.90 16.13
N PHE A 454 3.75 6.02 15.92
CA PHE A 454 4.30 7.19 15.25
C PHE A 454 5.20 7.96 16.24
N ASP A 455 6.47 8.07 15.91
CA ASP A 455 7.46 8.83 16.67
C ASP A 455 8.15 9.82 15.71
N LEU A 456 7.86 11.10 15.88
CA LEU A 456 8.36 12.16 15.02
C LEU A 456 9.89 12.23 15.02
N ASP A 457 10.52 12.13 16.19
CA ASP A 457 11.98 12.18 16.32
C ASP A 457 12.64 11.03 15.55
N ARG A 458 12.09 9.82 15.72
CA ARG A 458 12.58 8.62 15.04
C ARG A 458 12.39 8.72 13.52
N PHE A 459 11.20 9.12 13.05
CA PHE A 459 10.88 9.09 11.63
C PHE A 459 11.56 10.20 10.84
N SER A 460 11.89 11.32 11.49
CA SER A 460 12.62 12.44 10.90
C SER A 460 14.14 12.33 11.05
N SER A 461 14.66 11.26 11.65
CA SER A 461 16.09 11.02 11.79
C SER A 461 16.75 10.75 10.44
N PHE A 462 17.97 11.29 10.25
CA PHE A 462 18.83 10.98 9.11
C PHE A 462 19.66 9.71 9.32
N GLU A 463 19.40 8.97 10.38
CA GLU A 463 20.04 7.69 10.70
C GLU A 463 18.99 6.58 10.87
N GLY A 464 19.39 5.35 10.58
CA GLY A 464 18.53 4.17 10.73
C GLY A 464 17.54 4.01 9.58
N ASN A 465 16.49 3.21 9.82
CA ASN A 465 15.50 2.86 8.80
C ASN A 465 14.42 3.95 8.68
N THR A 466 14.75 5.04 7.98
CA THR A 466 13.92 6.25 7.86
C THR A 466 13.90 6.80 6.43
N GLY A 467 12.85 7.55 6.10
CA GLY A 467 12.74 8.25 4.81
C GLY A 467 13.89 9.24 4.56
N PRO A 468 14.22 10.12 5.52
CA PRO A 468 15.35 11.04 5.38
C PRO A 468 16.68 10.34 5.14
N TYR A 469 16.96 9.19 5.78
CA TYR A 469 18.17 8.40 5.51
C TYR A 469 18.24 7.92 4.05
N ILE A 470 17.12 7.46 3.51
CA ILE A 470 17.06 7.04 2.10
C ILE A 470 17.31 8.23 1.17
N LEU A 471 16.66 9.37 1.43
CA LEU A 471 16.88 10.60 0.65
C LEU A 471 18.33 11.07 0.71
N TYR A 472 18.94 11.04 1.89
CA TYR A 472 20.35 11.39 2.06
C TYR A 472 21.28 10.50 1.23
N THR A 473 21.01 9.20 1.21
CA THR A 473 21.76 8.25 0.36
C THR A 473 21.62 8.59 -1.12
N ILE A 474 20.40 8.94 -1.58
CA ILE A 474 20.15 9.34 -2.97
C ILE A 474 20.91 10.63 -3.31
N VAL A 475 20.87 11.63 -2.45
CA VAL A 475 21.60 12.91 -2.63
C VAL A 475 23.09 12.67 -2.71
N ARG A 476 23.65 11.81 -1.85
CA ARG A 476 25.07 11.43 -1.87
C ARG A 476 25.44 10.80 -3.22
N ILE A 477 24.67 9.83 -3.70
CA ILE A 477 24.91 9.18 -5.00
C ILE A 477 24.85 10.21 -6.13
N LYS A 478 23.84 11.08 -6.14
CA LYS A 478 23.71 12.17 -7.13
C LYS A 478 24.90 13.13 -7.11
N SER A 479 25.40 13.48 -5.93
CA SER A 479 26.59 14.34 -5.78
C SER A 479 27.85 13.68 -6.36
N ILE A 480 28.03 12.37 -6.16
CA ILE A 480 29.13 11.61 -6.77
C ILE A 480 29.04 11.67 -8.28
N LEU A 481 27.87 11.40 -8.86
CA LEU A 481 27.63 11.43 -10.30
C LEU A 481 27.84 12.85 -10.88
N ALA A 482 27.40 13.89 -10.18
CA ALA A 482 27.59 15.27 -10.58
C ALA A 482 29.08 15.65 -10.57
N LYS A 483 29.85 15.26 -9.55
CA LYS A 483 31.30 15.47 -9.49
C LYS A 483 32.03 14.71 -10.60
N TYR A 484 31.53 13.54 -11.03
CA TYR A 484 32.09 12.82 -12.16
C TYR A 484 31.97 13.61 -13.47
N GLY A 485 30.93 14.41 -13.65
CA GLY A 485 30.78 15.40 -14.73
C GLY A 485 30.67 14.84 -16.15
N LYS A 486 30.63 13.52 -16.32
CA LYS A 486 30.49 12.86 -17.63
C LYS A 486 29.22 12.04 -17.67
N PRO A 487 28.57 11.87 -18.84
CA PRO A 487 27.49 10.92 -18.98
C PRO A 487 27.94 9.54 -18.51
N VAL A 488 27.17 8.90 -17.63
CA VAL A 488 27.41 7.51 -17.27
C VAL A 488 27.17 6.68 -18.54
N SER A 489 28.26 6.23 -19.15
CA SER A 489 28.18 5.36 -20.31
C SER A 489 27.50 4.05 -19.92
N PRO A 490 26.68 3.42 -20.79
CA PRO A 490 26.16 2.08 -20.60
C PRO A 490 27.27 1.02 -20.78
N ALA A 491 28.45 1.30 -20.22
CA ALA A 491 29.54 0.33 -20.20
C ALA A 491 29.12 -0.95 -19.49
N GLN A 492 29.67 -2.07 -19.92
CA GLN A 492 29.44 -3.37 -19.29
C GLN A 492 29.85 -3.34 -17.81
N LEU A 493 29.02 -3.92 -16.96
CA LEU A 493 29.36 -4.11 -15.56
C LEU A 493 30.57 -5.05 -15.44
N LEU A 494 31.59 -4.58 -14.75
CA LEU A 494 32.76 -5.39 -14.46
C LEU A 494 32.54 -6.29 -13.24
N SER A 495 33.29 -7.37 -13.15
CA SER A 495 33.34 -8.20 -11.97
C SER A 495 33.78 -7.38 -10.75
N ALA A 496 33.24 -7.71 -9.57
CA ALA A 496 33.62 -7.06 -8.32
C ALA A 496 35.14 -7.28 -8.05
N CYS A 497 35.79 -6.18 -7.64
CA CYS A 497 37.23 -6.21 -7.28
C CYS A 497 37.45 -6.22 -5.75
N SER A 498 36.39 -6.05 -4.98
CA SER A 498 36.42 -6.08 -3.51
C SER A 498 35.19 -6.78 -2.93
N ALA A 499 35.28 -7.19 -1.66
CA ALA A 499 34.19 -7.80 -0.93
C ALA A 499 32.97 -6.84 -0.80
N GLU A 500 33.24 -5.55 -0.60
CA GLU A 500 32.21 -4.50 -0.46
C GLU A 500 31.47 -4.29 -1.78
N GLN A 501 32.17 -4.29 -2.92
CA GLN A 501 31.56 -4.24 -4.24
C GLN A 501 30.67 -5.44 -4.48
N LYS A 502 31.19 -6.65 -4.18
CA LYS A 502 30.42 -7.88 -4.32
C LYS A 502 29.17 -7.86 -3.44
N GLN A 503 29.28 -7.41 -2.20
CA GLN A 503 28.13 -7.30 -1.30
C GLN A 503 27.05 -6.34 -1.85
N LEU A 504 27.44 -5.17 -2.37
CA LEU A 504 26.51 -4.26 -3.02
C LEU A 504 25.84 -4.90 -4.25
N MET A 505 26.60 -5.61 -5.08
CA MET A 505 26.09 -6.32 -6.25
C MET A 505 25.12 -7.44 -5.86
N LEU A 506 25.39 -8.18 -4.78
CA LEU A 506 24.48 -9.20 -4.23
C LEU A 506 23.15 -8.57 -3.74
N VAL A 507 23.21 -7.41 -3.09
CA VAL A 507 21.99 -6.69 -2.69
C VAL A 507 21.21 -6.23 -3.93
N LEU A 508 21.89 -5.64 -4.93
CA LEU A 508 21.25 -5.24 -6.19
C LEU A 508 20.56 -6.40 -6.91
N SER A 509 21.16 -7.60 -6.90
CA SER A 509 20.58 -8.78 -7.56
C SER A 509 19.26 -9.25 -6.95
N ARG A 510 18.95 -8.86 -5.70
CA ARG A 510 17.69 -9.19 -5.00
C ARG A 510 16.53 -8.22 -5.28
N MET A 511 16.76 -7.18 -6.08
CA MET A 511 15.71 -6.21 -6.44
C MET A 511 14.48 -6.90 -7.04
N ALA A 512 14.70 -7.84 -7.94
CA ALA A 512 13.63 -8.60 -8.57
C ALA A 512 12.81 -9.42 -7.56
N ASP A 513 13.46 -10.00 -6.56
CA ASP A 513 12.79 -10.76 -5.49
C ASP A 513 11.92 -9.86 -4.62
N ALA A 514 12.45 -8.69 -4.23
CA ALA A 514 11.73 -7.72 -3.40
C ALA A 514 10.49 -7.16 -4.12
N LEU A 515 10.64 -6.75 -5.37
CA LEU A 515 9.55 -6.25 -6.19
C LEU A 515 8.47 -7.30 -6.41
N TRP A 516 8.86 -8.55 -6.76
CA TRP A 516 7.92 -9.63 -6.96
C TRP A 516 7.16 -10.01 -5.68
N SER A 517 7.85 -10.07 -4.53
CA SER A 517 7.20 -10.35 -3.26
C SER A 517 6.22 -9.25 -2.87
N ALA A 518 6.59 -7.97 -3.07
CA ALA A 518 5.71 -6.84 -2.83
C ALA A 518 4.44 -6.89 -3.71
N TYR A 519 4.59 -7.28 -4.98
CA TYR A 519 3.49 -7.46 -5.91
C TYR A 519 2.56 -8.61 -5.50
N ARG A 520 3.13 -9.81 -5.29
CA ARG A 520 2.36 -11.01 -4.93
C ARG A 520 1.57 -10.84 -3.64
N ASP A 521 2.21 -10.23 -2.62
CA ASP A 521 1.67 -10.15 -1.27
C ASP A 521 0.96 -8.81 -1.01
N SER A 522 0.91 -7.90 -2.00
CA SER A 522 0.39 -6.52 -1.84
C SER A 522 1.04 -5.81 -0.64
N ALA A 523 2.37 -5.96 -0.51
CA ALA A 523 3.12 -5.61 0.69
C ALA A 523 4.21 -4.56 0.41
N PRO A 524 3.91 -3.24 0.41
CA PRO A 524 4.88 -2.17 0.17
C PRO A 524 6.08 -2.19 1.14
N ASN A 525 5.87 -2.66 2.37
CA ASN A 525 6.94 -2.78 3.38
C ASN A 525 8.12 -3.66 2.92
N THR A 526 7.89 -4.61 2.02
CA THR A 526 8.93 -5.44 1.43
C THR A 526 9.90 -4.59 0.60
N ILE A 527 9.38 -3.63 -0.15
CA ILE A 527 10.21 -2.67 -0.90
C ILE A 527 10.96 -1.75 0.07
N CYS A 528 10.31 -1.25 1.12
CA CYS A 528 10.97 -0.43 2.13
C CYS A 528 12.15 -1.15 2.79
N ALA A 529 11.96 -2.41 3.17
CA ALA A 529 13.03 -3.23 3.73
C ALA A 529 14.20 -3.38 2.75
N TYR A 530 13.90 -3.65 1.48
CA TYR A 530 14.91 -3.79 0.44
C TYR A 530 15.69 -2.49 0.18
N ILE A 531 15.00 -1.34 0.02
CA ILE A 531 15.70 -0.07 -0.24
C ILE A 531 16.55 0.39 0.94
N TYR A 532 16.14 0.08 2.17
CA TYR A 532 16.96 0.33 3.35
C TYR A 532 18.25 -0.52 3.34
N GLU A 533 18.14 -1.80 3.02
CA GLU A 533 19.30 -2.68 2.88
C GLU A 533 20.23 -2.19 1.76
N LEU A 534 19.66 -1.79 0.61
CA LEU A 534 20.42 -1.25 -0.51
C LEU A 534 21.12 0.06 -0.13
N ALA A 535 20.44 0.98 0.54
CA ALA A 535 21.02 2.24 1.01
C ALA A 535 22.17 1.99 2.00
N THR A 536 22.00 1.03 2.90
CA THR A 536 23.03 0.62 3.87
C THR A 536 24.26 0.04 3.17
N ALA A 537 24.06 -0.86 2.19
CA ALA A 537 25.16 -1.43 1.40
C ALA A 537 25.87 -0.37 0.56
N ALA A 538 25.13 0.57 -0.05
CA ALA A 538 25.70 1.65 -0.83
C ALA A 538 26.51 2.63 0.04
N ASN A 539 26.02 3.00 1.21
CA ASN A 539 26.74 3.84 2.15
C ASN A 539 28.00 3.16 2.70
N LYS A 540 27.94 1.86 3.00
CA LYS A 540 29.11 1.08 3.40
C LYS A 540 30.15 1.03 2.30
N PHE A 541 29.73 0.72 1.07
CA PHE A 541 30.61 0.73 -0.10
C PHE A 541 31.30 2.10 -0.27
N TYR A 542 30.54 3.19 -0.17
CA TYR A 542 31.08 4.56 -0.27
C TYR A 542 32.11 4.87 0.82
N HIS A 543 31.90 4.37 2.03
CA HIS A 543 32.83 4.59 3.15
C HIS A 543 34.11 3.76 3.03
N ASP A 544 34.00 2.49 2.65
CA ASP A 544 35.10 1.53 2.70
C ASP A 544 35.92 1.52 1.40
N VAL A 545 35.33 1.95 0.27
CA VAL A 545 35.97 1.95 -1.05
C VAL A 545 36.20 3.37 -1.55
N LYS A 546 37.46 3.72 -1.77
CA LYS A 546 37.81 5.01 -2.35
C LYS A 546 37.32 5.08 -3.80
N ILE A 547 36.30 5.89 -4.07
CA ILE A 547 35.83 6.17 -5.43
C ILE A 547 36.81 7.18 -6.03
N CYS A 548 37.84 6.67 -6.74
CA CYS A 548 38.75 7.53 -7.50
C CYS A 548 38.01 8.08 -8.72
N LEU A 549 37.65 9.36 -8.69
CA LEU A 549 37.38 10.13 -9.90
C LEU A 549 38.72 10.41 -10.57
N LEU A 550 39.17 9.46 -11.42
CA LEU A 550 40.37 9.63 -12.23
C LEU A 550 40.21 10.92 -13.04
N TYR A 551 41.12 11.88 -12.81
CA TYR A 551 41.25 13.23 -13.39
C TYR A 551 40.50 14.37 -12.67
N THR A 552 40.86 14.66 -11.43
CA THR A 552 40.95 16.02 -10.96
C THR A 552 42.31 16.22 -10.28
N SER A 553 43.07 17.18 -10.76
CA SER A 553 44.41 17.56 -10.27
C SER A 553 44.37 18.28 -8.90
N ASP A 554 43.30 18.17 -8.12
CA ASP A 554 43.16 18.78 -6.79
C ASP A 554 42.74 17.73 -5.75
N ALA A 555 43.73 16.91 -5.38
CA ALA A 555 43.59 15.96 -4.28
C ALA A 555 43.87 16.61 -2.90
N ALA A 556 43.64 17.90 -2.74
CA ALA A 556 44.03 18.65 -1.52
C ALA A 556 42.87 19.05 -0.58
N ASP A 557 41.59 18.91 -0.96
CA ASP A 557 40.48 19.47 -0.18
C ASP A 557 39.39 18.48 0.30
N ASP A 558 39.70 17.20 0.44
CA ASP A 558 38.76 16.23 1.05
C ASP A 558 38.96 16.11 2.58
N LYS A 559 38.99 17.24 3.28
CA LYS A 559 38.78 17.34 4.72
C LYS A 559 37.70 18.38 5.00
N ALA A 560 36.47 18.02 4.70
CA ALA A 560 35.30 18.74 5.23
C ALA A 560 34.10 17.78 5.30
#